data_2964e06738016e5df7942181a4c90a5d
#
_entry.id   2964e06738016e5df7942181a4c90a5d
#
_cell.length_a   1.000
_cell.length_b   1.000
_cell.length_c   1.000
_cell.angle_alpha   90.00
_cell.angle_beta   90.00
_cell.angle_gamma   90.00
#
_symmetry.space_group_name_H-M   'P 1'
#
loop_
_entity.id
_entity.type
_entity.pdbx_description
1 polymer ?
#
loop_
_entity_poly.entity_id
_entity_poly.type
_entity_poly.pdbx_seq_one_letter_code
_entity_poly.pdbx_strand_id
1 'polypeptide(L)'
;MMSPEEYVNQPRDTKRENDVCKWLRAASEHEKFEFVWRAIRLNPGLGIPLVRTAQLRPVYLEVILEHGFVYGDASTVRLWYEATVSGLGDRKVLQLLSAHLDRAPLIVNKMLYWFRPSDERLLPEVQELKKKFEAKYPNFKSSRSTGIHATGT
;
A
#
# COMPACT_ATOMS: atom_id res chain seq x y z
N MET A 1 4.72 22.03 16.31
CA MET A 1 4.02 20.94 15.56
C MET A 1 3.93 19.70 16.41
N MET A 2 2.77 19.03 16.40
CA MET A 2 2.63 17.79 17.19
C MET A 2 3.51 16.68 16.63
N SER A 3 3.87 15.73 17.49
CA SER A 3 4.63 14.54 17.08
C SER A 3 3.71 13.50 16.41
N PRO A 4 4.28 12.53 15.67
CA PRO A 4 3.48 11.41 15.16
C PRO A 4 2.77 10.65 16.27
N GLU A 5 3.43 10.47 17.43
CA GLU A 5 2.83 9.81 18.58
C GLU A 5 1.58 10.53 19.08
N GLU A 6 1.66 11.85 19.17
CA GLU A 6 0.50 12.65 19.56
C GLU A 6 -0.61 12.54 18.52
N TYR A 7 -0.27 12.58 17.25
CA TYR A 7 -1.24 12.50 16.17
C TYR A 7 -2.03 11.20 16.21
N VAL A 8 -1.38 10.07 16.41
CA VAL A 8 -2.05 8.76 16.39
C VAL A 8 -2.76 8.43 17.69
N ASN A 9 -2.37 9.03 18.82
CA ASN A 9 -2.90 8.69 20.13
C ASN A 9 -3.98 9.65 20.65
N GLN A 10 -4.16 10.79 20.01
CA GLN A 10 -5.18 11.74 20.43
C GLN A 10 -6.48 11.55 19.66
N PRO A 11 -7.63 11.94 20.26
CA PRO A 11 -8.91 11.88 19.56
C PRO A 11 -8.88 12.68 18.26
N ARG A 12 -9.65 12.21 17.28
CA ARG A 12 -9.77 12.88 15.99
C ARG A 12 -10.28 14.31 16.20
N ASP A 13 -9.61 15.25 15.54
CA ASP A 13 -9.92 16.68 15.64
C ASP A 13 -9.62 17.29 14.26
N THR A 14 -10.63 17.79 13.59
CA THR A 14 -10.52 18.34 12.24
C THR A 14 -9.47 19.44 12.16
N LYS A 15 -9.40 20.32 13.17
CA LYS A 15 -8.41 21.39 13.17
C LYS A 15 -6.99 20.85 13.20
N ARG A 16 -6.74 19.87 14.07
CA ARG A 16 -5.41 19.25 14.17
C ARG A 16 -5.05 18.52 12.88
N GLU A 17 -6.00 17.80 12.30
CA GLU A 17 -5.76 17.10 11.05
C GLU A 17 -5.42 18.08 9.94
N ASN A 18 -6.12 19.19 9.86
CA ASN A 18 -5.85 20.22 8.87
C ASN A 18 -4.48 20.87 9.10
N ASP A 19 -4.10 21.11 10.34
CA ASP A 19 -2.80 21.67 10.70
C ASP A 19 -1.66 20.72 10.30
N VAL A 20 -1.81 19.43 10.57
CA VAL A 20 -0.84 18.40 10.17
C VAL A 20 -0.72 18.33 8.65
N CYS A 21 -1.84 18.32 7.94
CA CYS A 21 -1.85 18.26 6.48
C CYS A 21 -1.16 19.48 5.89
N LYS A 22 -1.42 20.66 6.45
CA LYS A 22 -0.80 21.89 6.00
C LYS A 22 0.72 21.87 6.23
N TRP A 23 1.13 21.40 7.40
CA TRP A 23 2.55 21.27 7.72
C TRP A 23 3.24 20.27 6.78
N LEU A 24 2.62 19.13 6.52
CA LEU A 24 3.19 18.10 5.63
C LEU A 24 3.43 18.64 4.22
N ARG A 25 2.55 19.49 3.71
CA ARG A 25 2.71 20.06 2.37
C ARG A 25 3.89 21.05 2.32
N ALA A 26 4.20 21.70 3.43
CA ALA A 26 5.25 22.71 3.50
C ALA A 26 6.60 22.18 3.99
N ALA A 27 6.64 21.04 4.65
CA ALA A 27 7.86 20.49 5.24
C ALA A 27 8.82 19.98 4.17
N SER A 28 10.10 19.85 4.54
CA SER A 28 11.09 19.21 3.67
C SER A 28 10.75 17.75 3.45
N GLU A 29 11.27 17.16 2.35
CA GLU A 29 11.02 15.76 2.03
C GLU A 29 11.39 14.83 3.18
N HIS A 30 12.54 15.05 3.80
CA HIS A 30 12.98 14.21 4.90
C HIS A 30 12.07 14.33 6.11
N GLU A 31 11.71 15.54 6.49
CA GLU A 31 10.86 15.77 7.66
C GLU A 31 9.47 15.17 7.51
N LYS A 32 8.85 15.37 6.35
CA LYS A 32 7.52 14.83 6.13
C LYS A 32 7.53 13.31 6.00
N PHE A 33 8.59 12.74 5.40
CA PHE A 33 8.72 11.29 5.35
C PHE A 33 8.87 10.71 6.77
N GLU A 34 9.72 11.30 7.60
CA GLU A 34 9.90 10.84 8.98
C GLU A 34 8.59 10.86 9.76
N PHE A 35 7.82 11.93 9.63
CA PHE A 35 6.53 12.03 10.30
C PHE A 35 5.57 10.91 9.84
N VAL A 36 5.39 10.79 8.53
CA VAL A 36 4.48 9.80 7.95
C VAL A 36 4.93 8.39 8.29
N TRP A 37 6.22 8.12 8.17
CA TRP A 37 6.80 6.82 8.46
C TRP A 37 6.54 6.37 9.89
N ARG A 38 6.77 7.26 10.84
CA ARG A 38 6.51 6.95 12.26
C ARG A 38 5.01 6.76 12.52
N ALA A 39 4.17 7.59 11.92
CA ALA A 39 2.73 7.45 12.05
C ALA A 39 2.25 6.10 11.51
N ILE A 40 2.75 5.66 10.36
CA ILE A 40 2.41 4.36 9.78
C ILE A 40 2.83 3.23 10.71
N ARG A 41 4.02 3.30 11.27
CA ARG A 41 4.52 2.25 12.16
C ARG A 41 3.74 2.17 13.46
N LEU A 42 3.25 3.29 13.94
CA LEU A 42 2.44 3.34 15.16
C LEU A 42 1.00 2.90 14.91
N ASN A 43 0.42 3.37 13.82
CA ASN A 43 -0.97 3.06 13.46
C ASN A 43 -1.16 3.21 11.95
N PRO A 44 -1.07 2.10 11.19
CA PRO A 44 -1.21 2.16 9.73
C PRO A 44 -2.51 2.81 9.27
N GLY A 45 -3.61 2.57 9.97
CA GLY A 45 -4.92 3.14 9.62
C GLY A 45 -4.94 4.66 9.64
N LEU A 46 -4.13 5.28 10.51
CA LEU A 46 -4.02 6.74 10.59
C LEU A 46 -2.84 7.28 9.79
N GLY A 47 -1.77 6.50 9.67
CA GLY A 47 -0.56 6.94 8.97
C GLY A 47 -0.65 6.85 7.44
N ILE A 48 -1.23 5.78 6.91
CA ILE A 48 -1.31 5.58 5.47
C ILE A 48 -2.04 6.73 4.74
N PRO A 49 -3.17 7.24 5.25
CA PRO A 49 -3.82 8.37 4.58
C PRO A 49 -2.94 9.61 4.44
N LEU A 50 -1.95 9.79 5.32
CA LEU A 50 -1.03 10.93 5.24
C LEU A 50 -0.07 10.84 4.06
N VAL A 51 0.16 9.66 3.51
CA VAL A 51 1.09 9.44 2.39
C VAL A 51 0.71 10.31 1.19
N ARG A 52 -0.56 10.32 0.82
CA ARG A 52 -1.02 11.10 -0.32
C ARG A 52 -0.96 12.60 -0.04
N THR A 53 -1.31 13.00 1.16
CA THR A 53 -1.26 14.40 1.59
C THR A 53 0.16 14.94 1.54
N ALA A 54 1.13 14.14 1.97
CA ALA A 54 2.53 14.55 2.02
C ALA A 54 3.16 14.68 0.64
N GLN A 55 2.59 14.05 -0.38
CA GLN A 55 3.13 14.07 -1.75
C GLN A 55 4.62 13.67 -1.77
N LEU A 56 4.91 12.52 -1.18
CA LEU A 56 6.26 12.02 -1.05
C LEU A 56 6.86 11.65 -2.41
N ARG A 57 8.18 11.78 -2.52
CA ARG A 57 8.91 11.38 -3.72
C ARG A 57 8.86 9.86 -3.88
N PRO A 58 8.99 9.35 -5.13
CA PRO A 58 8.89 7.92 -5.39
C PRO A 58 9.81 7.05 -4.54
N VAL A 59 11.01 7.50 -4.23
CA VAL A 59 11.93 6.70 -3.41
C VAL A 59 11.35 6.40 -2.02
N TYR A 60 10.62 7.34 -1.45
CA TYR A 60 9.97 7.14 -0.16
C TYR A 60 8.71 6.29 -0.27
N LEU A 61 7.96 6.46 -1.34
CA LEU A 61 6.77 5.64 -1.60
C LEU A 61 7.14 4.17 -1.79
N GLU A 62 8.28 3.91 -2.41
CA GLU A 62 8.80 2.56 -2.57
C GLU A 62 9.09 1.91 -1.22
N VAL A 63 9.73 2.63 -0.31
CA VAL A 63 10.00 2.15 1.05
C VAL A 63 8.69 1.83 1.77
N ILE A 64 7.70 2.70 1.64
CA ILE A 64 6.40 2.52 2.29
C ILE A 64 5.68 1.28 1.74
N LEU A 65 5.63 1.12 0.42
CA LEU A 65 4.96 -0.02 -0.18
C LEU A 65 5.66 -1.34 0.20
N GLU A 66 6.99 -1.36 0.18
CA GLU A 66 7.74 -2.55 0.58
C GLU A 66 7.49 -2.91 2.05
N HIS A 67 7.34 -1.91 2.91
CA HIS A 67 6.97 -2.15 4.30
C HIS A 67 5.59 -2.83 4.38
N GLY A 68 4.67 -2.42 3.53
CA GLY A 68 3.36 -3.05 3.44
C GLY A 68 3.40 -4.52 3.03
N PHE A 69 4.34 -4.90 2.18
CA PHE A 69 4.52 -6.30 1.81
C PHE A 69 4.96 -7.17 3.00
N VAL A 70 5.80 -6.62 3.86
CA VAL A 70 6.39 -7.36 4.98
C VAL A 70 5.49 -7.35 6.21
N TYR A 71 4.94 -6.20 6.55
CA TYR A 71 4.20 -5.99 7.81
C TYR A 71 2.71 -5.74 7.62
N GLY A 72 2.25 -5.53 6.40
CA GLY A 72 0.84 -5.40 6.13
C GLY A 72 0.11 -6.73 6.24
N ASP A 73 -1.19 -6.67 6.40
CA ASP A 73 -2.03 -7.87 6.38
C ASP A 73 -3.05 -7.77 5.25
N ALA A 74 -3.79 -8.85 5.04
CA ALA A 74 -4.76 -8.93 3.94
C ALA A 74 -5.84 -7.84 4.01
N SER A 75 -6.17 -7.37 5.22
CA SER A 75 -7.20 -6.34 5.39
C SER A 75 -6.71 -4.95 5.03
N THR A 76 -5.40 -4.71 5.04
CA THR A 76 -4.83 -3.39 4.76
C THR A 76 -4.18 -3.27 3.38
N VAL A 77 -4.07 -4.36 2.63
CA VAL A 77 -3.38 -4.39 1.33
C VAL A 77 -3.84 -3.28 0.39
N ARG A 78 -5.14 -3.09 0.28
CA ARG A 78 -5.71 -2.07 -0.59
C ARG A 78 -5.26 -0.67 -0.22
N LEU A 79 -5.16 -0.40 1.09
CA LEU A 79 -4.73 0.91 1.57
C LEU A 79 -3.29 1.23 1.15
N TRP A 80 -2.39 0.25 1.28
CA TRP A 80 -1.00 0.42 0.88
C TRP A 80 -0.89 0.67 -0.63
N TYR A 81 -1.63 -0.09 -1.42
CA TYR A 81 -1.65 0.06 -2.86
C TYR A 81 -2.17 1.44 -3.26
N GLU A 82 -3.34 1.81 -2.77
CA GLU A 82 -3.99 3.08 -3.16
C GLU A 82 -3.18 4.29 -2.72
N ALA A 83 -2.48 4.21 -1.59
CA ALA A 83 -1.67 5.32 -1.10
C ALA A 83 -0.42 5.56 -1.95
N THR A 84 0.11 4.54 -2.62
CA THR A 84 1.42 4.62 -3.28
C THR A 84 1.37 4.58 -4.79
N VAL A 85 0.33 4.01 -5.39
CA VAL A 85 0.29 3.76 -6.84
C VAL A 85 0.34 5.04 -7.67
N SER A 86 -0.34 6.10 -7.26
CA SER A 86 -0.38 7.32 -8.05
C SER A 86 0.98 8.01 -8.13
N GLY A 87 1.77 7.92 -7.06
CA GLY A 87 3.11 8.53 -7.04
C GLY A 87 4.19 7.63 -7.62
N LEU A 88 4.04 6.30 -7.51
CA LEU A 88 5.00 5.35 -8.07
C LEU A 88 4.76 5.06 -9.55
N GLY A 89 3.50 5.05 -9.96
CA GLY A 89 3.10 4.60 -11.28
C GLY A 89 2.91 3.08 -11.32
N ASP A 90 2.06 2.64 -12.24
CA ASP A 90 1.67 1.24 -12.35
C ASP A 90 2.85 0.32 -12.66
N ARG A 91 3.76 0.76 -13.53
CA ARG A 91 4.92 -0.06 -13.91
C ARG A 91 5.82 -0.34 -12.72
N LYS A 92 6.09 0.67 -11.91
CA LYS A 92 6.94 0.51 -10.72
C LYS A 92 6.28 -0.38 -9.68
N VAL A 93 4.99 -0.21 -9.45
CA VAL A 93 4.23 -1.08 -8.55
C VAL A 93 4.31 -2.53 -9.01
N LEU A 94 4.12 -2.78 -10.31
CA LEU A 94 4.19 -4.13 -10.86
C LEU A 94 5.59 -4.73 -10.71
N GLN A 95 6.64 -3.95 -10.90
CA GLN A 95 8.02 -4.39 -10.67
C GLN A 95 8.23 -4.82 -9.22
N LEU A 96 7.72 -4.03 -8.28
CA LEU A 96 7.85 -4.34 -6.85
C LEU A 96 7.06 -5.59 -6.48
N LEU A 97 5.85 -5.75 -7.02
CA LEU A 97 5.07 -6.96 -6.82
C LEU A 97 5.81 -8.19 -7.31
N SER A 98 6.41 -8.10 -8.49
CA SER A 98 7.19 -9.20 -9.07
C SER A 98 8.40 -9.55 -8.18
N ALA A 99 9.11 -8.53 -7.71
CA ALA A 99 10.29 -8.72 -6.89
C ALA A 99 9.99 -9.33 -5.51
N HIS A 100 8.76 -9.15 -5.01
CA HIS A 100 8.38 -9.60 -3.67
C HIS A 100 7.50 -10.86 -3.67
N LEU A 101 7.25 -11.45 -4.82
CA LEU A 101 6.39 -12.62 -4.93
C LEU A 101 6.85 -13.78 -4.04
N ASP A 102 8.15 -14.04 -3.99
CA ASP A 102 8.69 -15.15 -3.21
C ASP A 102 8.72 -14.85 -1.71
N ARG A 103 8.86 -13.59 -1.36
CA ARG A 103 9.01 -13.18 0.05
C ARG A 103 7.67 -12.92 0.73
N ALA A 104 6.68 -12.47 -0.01
CA ALA A 104 5.38 -12.11 0.53
C ALA A 104 4.27 -12.55 -0.44
N PRO A 105 4.16 -13.87 -0.73
CA PRO A 105 3.25 -14.34 -1.78
C PRO A 105 1.79 -14.00 -1.53
N LEU A 106 1.32 -14.10 -0.29
CA LEU A 106 -0.10 -13.85 0.00
C LEU A 106 -0.46 -12.37 -0.17
N ILE A 107 0.42 -11.49 0.28
CA ILE A 107 0.21 -10.05 0.15
C ILE A 107 0.27 -9.63 -1.32
N VAL A 108 1.26 -10.15 -2.05
CA VAL A 108 1.40 -9.85 -3.49
C VAL A 108 0.16 -10.33 -4.25
N ASN A 109 -0.28 -11.56 -3.99
CA ASN A 109 -1.49 -12.08 -4.64
C ASN A 109 -2.72 -11.24 -4.34
N LYS A 110 -2.88 -10.83 -3.08
CA LYS A 110 -4.00 -9.98 -2.68
C LYS A 110 -3.93 -8.60 -3.34
N MET A 111 -2.74 -8.04 -3.44
CA MET A 111 -2.55 -6.75 -4.08
C MET A 111 -2.81 -6.82 -5.59
N LEU A 112 -2.41 -7.91 -6.25
CA LEU A 112 -2.73 -8.15 -7.65
C LEU A 112 -4.23 -8.16 -7.91
N TYR A 113 -5.00 -8.63 -6.94
CA TYR A 113 -6.47 -8.59 -7.03
C TYR A 113 -6.98 -7.16 -7.16
N TRP A 114 -6.36 -6.22 -6.46
CA TRP A 114 -6.76 -4.80 -6.50
C TRP A 114 -6.09 -4.02 -7.64
N PHE A 115 -5.01 -4.56 -8.21
CA PHE A 115 -4.21 -3.85 -9.20
C PHE A 115 -5.01 -3.63 -10.49
N ARG A 116 -5.15 -2.38 -10.89
CA ARG A 116 -5.87 -1.97 -12.10
C ARG A 116 -5.02 -0.95 -12.84
N PRO A 117 -4.13 -1.41 -13.73
CA PRO A 117 -3.27 -0.46 -14.46
C PRO A 117 -4.11 0.39 -15.40
N SER A 118 -3.79 1.68 -15.45
CA SER A 118 -4.36 2.58 -16.44
C SER A 118 -3.76 2.34 -17.83
N ASP A 119 -2.55 1.77 -17.88
CA ASP A 119 -1.90 1.40 -19.13
C ASP A 119 -2.17 -0.07 -19.44
N GLU A 120 -3.04 -0.31 -20.42
CA GLU A 120 -3.42 -1.67 -20.82
C GLU A 120 -2.25 -2.51 -21.32
N ARG A 121 -1.15 -1.89 -21.73
CA ARG A 121 0.05 -2.62 -22.17
C ARG A 121 0.68 -3.41 -21.04
N LEU A 122 0.35 -3.09 -19.79
CA LEU A 122 0.84 -3.83 -18.63
C LEU A 122 0.02 -5.09 -18.32
N LEU A 123 -1.16 -5.25 -18.90
CA LEU A 123 -2.02 -6.40 -18.63
C LEU A 123 -1.35 -7.75 -18.86
N PRO A 124 -0.58 -7.96 -19.94
CA PRO A 124 0.13 -9.22 -20.12
C PRO A 124 1.09 -9.53 -18.97
N GLU A 125 1.80 -8.52 -18.46
CA GLU A 125 2.74 -8.69 -17.34
C GLU A 125 1.98 -9.05 -16.05
N VAL A 126 0.80 -8.44 -15.84
CA VAL A 126 -0.06 -8.76 -14.70
C VAL A 126 -0.50 -10.23 -14.77
N GLN A 127 -0.93 -10.68 -15.94
CA GLN A 127 -1.36 -12.06 -16.12
C GLN A 127 -0.21 -13.04 -15.91
N GLU A 128 0.97 -12.68 -16.40
CA GLU A 128 2.17 -13.50 -16.22
C GLU A 128 2.52 -13.65 -14.73
N LEU A 129 2.41 -12.58 -13.97
CA LEU A 129 2.69 -12.62 -12.55
C LEU A 129 1.66 -13.47 -11.79
N LYS A 130 0.38 -13.38 -12.17
CA LYS A 130 -0.66 -14.24 -11.62
C LYS A 130 -0.40 -15.71 -11.91
N LYS A 131 0.05 -16.02 -13.12
CA LYS A 131 0.41 -17.40 -13.50
C LYS A 131 1.59 -17.92 -12.68
N LYS A 132 2.58 -17.08 -12.44
CA LYS A 132 3.73 -17.45 -11.60
C LYS A 132 3.29 -17.78 -10.19
N PHE A 133 2.37 -17.00 -9.63
CA PHE A 133 1.84 -17.29 -8.31
C PHE A 133 1.12 -18.65 -8.30
N GLU A 134 0.23 -18.89 -9.27
CA GLU A 134 -0.54 -20.12 -9.35
C GLU A 134 0.37 -21.34 -9.53
N ALA A 135 1.43 -21.22 -10.31
CA ALA A 135 2.38 -22.30 -10.53
C ALA A 135 3.16 -22.64 -9.25
N LYS A 136 3.51 -21.63 -8.46
CA LYS A 136 4.23 -21.82 -7.19
C LYS A 136 3.35 -22.33 -6.07
N TYR A 137 2.08 -21.95 -6.07
CA TYR A 137 1.15 -22.25 -4.99
C TYR A 137 -0.16 -22.84 -5.55
N PRO A 138 -0.08 -24.01 -6.20
CA PRO A 138 -1.23 -24.57 -6.92
C PRO A 138 -2.40 -24.92 -6.02
N ASN A 139 -2.15 -25.16 -4.75
CA ASN A 139 -3.20 -25.52 -3.78
C ASN A 139 -3.75 -24.33 -3.02
N PHE A 140 -3.23 -23.14 -3.28
CA PHE A 140 -3.71 -21.93 -2.62
C PHE A 140 -5.09 -21.56 -3.16
N LYS A 141 -6.04 -21.29 -2.24
CA LYS A 141 -7.35 -20.77 -2.61
C LYS A 141 -7.55 -19.42 -1.94
N SER A 142 -7.77 -18.40 -2.75
CA SER A 142 -8.06 -17.07 -2.21
C SER A 142 -9.46 -17.06 -1.62
N SER A 143 -9.70 -16.15 -0.69
CA SER A 143 -11.03 -15.94 -0.11
C SER A 143 -12.07 -15.64 -1.20
N ARG A 144 -11.66 -14.99 -2.28
CA ARG A 144 -12.50 -14.69 -3.42
C ARG A 144 -13.00 -15.97 -4.11
N SER A 145 -12.09 -16.91 -4.38
CA SER A 145 -12.47 -18.17 -4.99
C SER A 145 -13.40 -18.97 -4.09
N THR A 146 -13.12 -18.96 -2.80
CA THR A 146 -13.97 -19.62 -1.81
C THR A 146 -15.36 -19.00 -1.79
N GLY A 147 -15.43 -17.67 -1.81
CA GLY A 147 -16.72 -16.97 -1.84
C GLY A 147 -17.54 -17.30 -3.07
N ILE A 148 -16.91 -17.39 -4.22
CA ILE A 148 -17.58 -17.77 -5.46
C ILE A 148 -18.15 -19.17 -5.35
N HIS A 149 -17.41 -20.10 -4.82
CA HIS A 149 -17.88 -21.48 -4.64
C HIS A 149 -19.04 -21.55 -3.67
N ALA A 150 -18.99 -20.80 -2.60
CA ALA A 150 -20.07 -20.76 -1.61
C ALA A 150 -21.36 -20.23 -2.22
N THR A 151 -21.27 -19.31 -3.16
CA THR A 151 -22.44 -18.71 -3.81
C THR A 151 -22.85 -19.43 -5.08
N GLY A 152 -21.96 -20.12 -5.70
CA GLY A 152 -22.21 -20.84 -6.95
C GLY A 152 -23.08 -22.06 -6.81
N THR A 153 -23.44 -22.34 -5.62
CA THR A 153 -24.37 -23.44 -5.33
C THR A 153 -25.80 -23.02 -5.60
#